data_c314ad1be7eb442b888bd68e5f635d49
#
_entry.id   c314ad1be7eb442b888bd68e5f635d49
#
_cell.length_a   1.000
_cell.length_b   1.000
_cell.length_c   1.000
_cell.angle_alpha   90.00
_cell.angle_beta   90.00
_cell.angle_gamma   90.00
#
_symmetry.space_group_name_H-M   'P 1'
#
loop_
_entity.id
_entity.type
_entity.pdbx_description
1 polymer ?
#
loop_
_entity_poly.entity_id
_entity_poly.type
_entity_poly.pdbx_seq_one_letter_code
_entity_poly.pdbx_strand_id
1 'polypeptide(L)'
;MNGQLGKTDFKIDGIIKNLLGFLFNDEKVTGSFKMNSDVFDLGDFMSQEDVAKSGSDKSELRQESTELKTEKIQIPAFLDCTIDARANSVVYDNLILRNVKGQLKIVDQQAILSNFQSSLYNGTLNLNGYTSTKGEIPSFSMELDMGSLNLEETFKSVELFRVLAPMAAALEGKLNSVIKISGNLKDDFTPDLKTITGNVLAEALAVKLNPENAKILNSLNSQLNFIEADKFNLKTLKTALSFKDGIVNVKPFTIKYEDIAITVDGSHSFDKKLNYNLNFEVPRKYLGKQVNSLIAQIDEKELDNLTLPVKATVGGFYDAPEINTD
;
A
#
# COMPACT_ATOMS: atom_id res chain seq x y z
N MET A 1 -25.40 -22.83 -9.67
CA MET A 1 -24.22 -23.72 -9.78
C MET A 1 -23.44 -23.63 -8.49
N ASN A 2 -23.05 -24.74 -7.90
CA ASN A 2 -22.15 -24.77 -6.75
C ASN A 2 -20.85 -25.42 -7.22
N GLY A 3 -19.71 -24.93 -6.78
CA GLY A 3 -18.39 -25.46 -7.14
C GLY A 3 -17.38 -25.23 -6.05
N GLN A 4 -16.25 -25.91 -6.21
CA GLN A 4 -15.06 -25.74 -5.39
C GLN A 4 -13.83 -25.79 -6.30
N LEU A 5 -12.89 -24.88 -6.10
CA LEU A 5 -11.60 -24.85 -6.75
C LEU A 5 -10.53 -24.63 -5.67
N GLY A 6 -9.67 -25.63 -5.45
CA GLY A 6 -8.72 -25.56 -4.35
C GLY A 6 -9.41 -25.34 -2.99
N LYS A 7 -9.08 -24.23 -2.35
CA LYS A 7 -9.69 -23.78 -1.08
C LYS A 7 -10.95 -22.93 -1.31
N THR A 8 -11.16 -22.43 -2.53
CA THR A 8 -12.28 -21.57 -2.89
C THR A 8 -13.55 -22.38 -3.06
N ASP A 9 -14.56 -22.08 -2.27
CA ASP A 9 -15.95 -22.50 -2.51
C ASP A 9 -16.72 -21.39 -3.19
N PHE A 10 -17.66 -21.72 -4.06
CA PHE A 10 -18.53 -20.72 -4.64
C PHE A 10 -19.91 -21.26 -5.01
N LYS A 11 -20.89 -20.40 -4.82
CA LYS A 11 -22.23 -20.56 -5.35
C LYS A 11 -22.52 -19.41 -6.29
N ILE A 12 -22.77 -19.74 -7.56
CA ILE A 12 -23.09 -18.77 -8.61
C ILE A 12 -24.49 -19.02 -9.13
N ASP A 13 -25.31 -17.97 -9.10
CA ASP A 13 -26.64 -17.91 -9.68
C ASP A 13 -26.69 -16.74 -10.67
N GLY A 14 -27.32 -16.92 -11.84
CA GLY A 14 -27.37 -15.85 -12.82
C GLY A 14 -27.97 -16.25 -14.15
N ILE A 15 -27.92 -15.32 -15.09
CA ILE A 15 -28.46 -15.46 -16.43
C ILE A 15 -27.34 -15.22 -17.44
N ILE A 16 -27.17 -16.15 -18.34
CA ILE A 16 -26.35 -15.97 -19.53
C ILE A 16 -27.29 -15.52 -20.65
N LYS A 17 -26.95 -14.42 -21.28
CA LYS A 17 -27.61 -13.90 -22.47
C LYS A 17 -26.71 -14.16 -23.66
N ASN A 18 -27.31 -14.21 -24.84
CA ASN A 18 -26.57 -14.28 -26.10
C ASN A 18 -25.66 -15.52 -26.28
N LEU A 19 -25.96 -16.64 -25.61
CA LEU A 19 -25.17 -17.86 -25.73
C LEU A 19 -25.16 -18.40 -27.17
N LEU A 20 -26.29 -18.35 -27.87
CA LEU A 20 -26.38 -18.81 -29.28
C LEU A 20 -25.59 -17.87 -30.22
N GLY A 21 -25.66 -16.56 -29.99
CA GLY A 21 -24.87 -15.59 -30.73
C GLY A 21 -23.37 -15.83 -30.58
N PHE A 22 -22.93 -16.15 -29.37
CA PHE A 22 -21.53 -16.53 -29.10
C PHE A 22 -21.13 -17.83 -29.84
N LEU A 23 -21.98 -18.87 -29.77
CA LEU A 23 -21.65 -20.19 -30.35
C LEU A 23 -21.66 -20.19 -31.89
N PHE A 24 -22.46 -19.33 -32.53
CA PHE A 24 -22.68 -19.40 -33.97
C PHE A 24 -22.27 -18.14 -34.75
N ASN A 25 -22.07 -17.00 -34.06
CA ASN A 25 -21.84 -15.70 -34.72
C ASN A 25 -20.64 -14.92 -34.16
N ASP A 26 -19.76 -15.53 -33.37
CA ASP A 26 -18.62 -14.88 -32.70
C ASP A 26 -18.99 -13.63 -31.86
N GLU A 27 -20.23 -13.61 -31.35
CA GLU A 27 -20.67 -12.51 -30.50
C GLU A 27 -20.15 -12.70 -29.06
N LYS A 28 -20.13 -11.60 -28.26
CA LYS A 28 -19.72 -11.68 -26.85
C LYS A 28 -20.76 -12.42 -26.03
N VAL A 29 -20.31 -13.22 -25.07
CA VAL A 29 -21.14 -13.78 -24.01
C VAL A 29 -21.48 -12.69 -23.03
N THR A 30 -22.78 -12.37 -22.89
CA THR A 30 -23.27 -11.40 -21.92
C THR A 30 -23.96 -12.09 -20.75
N GLY A 31 -23.80 -11.59 -19.55
CA GLY A 31 -24.42 -12.21 -18.39
C GLY A 31 -24.45 -11.33 -17.15
N SER A 32 -25.32 -11.75 -16.22
CA SER A 32 -25.41 -11.13 -14.90
C SER A 32 -25.52 -12.22 -13.85
N PHE A 33 -24.64 -12.18 -12.85
CA PHE A 33 -24.45 -13.23 -11.87
C PHE A 33 -24.44 -12.67 -10.46
N LYS A 34 -24.82 -13.52 -9.52
CA LYS A 34 -24.60 -13.33 -8.08
C LYS A 34 -23.69 -14.45 -7.60
N MET A 35 -22.59 -14.09 -6.94
CA MET A 35 -21.65 -15.04 -6.38
C MET A 35 -21.64 -14.92 -4.86
N ASN A 36 -21.72 -16.04 -4.17
CA ASN A 36 -21.51 -16.13 -2.74
C ASN A 36 -20.43 -17.18 -2.47
N SER A 37 -19.56 -16.90 -1.49
CA SER A 37 -18.48 -17.77 -1.09
C SER A 37 -18.29 -17.68 0.44
N ASP A 38 -17.91 -18.76 1.09
CA ASP A 38 -17.44 -18.71 2.46
C ASP A 38 -15.95 -18.36 2.49
N VAL A 39 -15.17 -19.02 1.65
CA VAL A 39 -13.73 -18.73 1.48
C VAL A 39 -13.39 -18.61 -0.01
N PHE A 40 -12.90 -17.47 -0.41
CA PHE A 40 -12.43 -17.21 -1.77
C PHE A 40 -10.92 -16.92 -1.72
N ASP A 41 -10.11 -17.89 -2.13
CA ASP A 41 -8.65 -17.78 -2.18
C ASP A 41 -8.20 -17.38 -3.59
N LEU A 42 -7.69 -16.16 -3.73
CA LEU A 42 -7.21 -15.66 -5.04
C LEU A 42 -6.02 -16.48 -5.56
N GLY A 43 -5.24 -17.10 -4.68
CA GLY A 43 -4.14 -17.98 -5.06
C GLY A 43 -4.58 -19.17 -5.91
N ASP A 44 -5.80 -19.68 -5.71
CA ASP A 44 -6.36 -20.80 -6.49
C ASP A 44 -6.54 -20.44 -8.00
N PHE A 45 -6.59 -19.14 -8.32
CA PHE A 45 -6.75 -18.64 -9.69
C PHE A 45 -5.45 -18.12 -10.30
N MET A 46 -4.42 -17.92 -9.49
CA MET A 46 -3.13 -17.35 -9.90
C MET A 46 -2.06 -18.41 -10.12
N SER A 47 -2.21 -19.61 -9.54
CA SER A 47 -1.27 -20.73 -9.71
C SER A 47 -1.64 -21.60 -10.91
N GLN A 48 -0.76 -21.69 -11.91
CA GLN A 48 -0.96 -22.50 -13.12
C GLN A 48 -0.62 -24.00 -12.95
N GLU A 49 -0.26 -24.50 -11.77
CA GLU A 49 0.27 -25.86 -11.62
C GLU A 49 -0.76 -27.00 -11.60
N ASP A 50 -2.06 -26.72 -11.47
CA ASP A 50 -3.06 -27.78 -11.22
C ASP A 50 -4.02 -28.12 -12.37
N VAL A 51 -3.97 -27.46 -13.51
CA VAL A 51 -4.86 -27.76 -14.65
C VAL A 51 -4.38 -29.00 -15.48
N ALA A 52 -3.13 -29.44 -15.29
CA ALA A 52 -2.55 -30.54 -16.05
C ALA A 52 -2.75 -31.96 -15.46
N LYS A 53 -3.41 -32.11 -14.29
CA LYS A 53 -3.52 -33.41 -13.59
C LYS A 53 -4.91 -34.06 -13.61
N SER A 54 -5.89 -33.50 -14.29
CA SER A 54 -7.23 -34.11 -14.39
C SER A 54 -7.56 -34.62 -15.77
N GLY A 55 -6.76 -35.51 -16.29
CA GLY A 55 -7.00 -36.20 -17.55
C GLY A 55 -6.11 -37.45 -17.64
N SER A 56 -6.61 -38.57 -17.08
CA SER A 56 -5.98 -39.87 -17.31
C SER A 56 -6.09 -40.30 -18.76
N ASP A 57 -5.01 -40.54 -19.45
CA ASP A 57 -4.66 -41.87 -19.91
C ASP A 57 -3.31 -41.91 -20.65
N LYS A 58 -2.61 -43.04 -20.46
CA LYS A 58 -1.30 -43.35 -20.98
C LYS A 58 -1.23 -43.32 -22.49
N SER A 59 -0.21 -42.69 -23.05
CA SER A 59 0.59 -43.26 -24.12
C SER A 59 1.92 -42.56 -24.27
N GLU A 60 2.96 -43.35 -24.29
CA GLU A 60 4.37 -43.00 -24.41
C GLU A 60 4.68 -42.38 -25.79
N LEU A 61 5.81 -41.63 -25.80
CA LEU A 61 6.67 -41.26 -26.91
C LEU A 61 6.46 -39.88 -27.57
N ARG A 62 7.25 -38.92 -27.16
CA ARG A 62 8.35 -38.30 -27.91
C ARG A 62 8.91 -37.10 -27.20
N GLN A 63 10.23 -37.14 -26.93
CA GLN A 63 11.03 -35.96 -26.62
C GLN A 63 11.01 -35.01 -27.82
N GLU A 64 10.47 -33.85 -27.62
CA GLU A 64 10.88 -32.61 -28.27
C GLU A 64 10.84 -31.52 -27.22
N SER A 65 12.00 -30.96 -26.94
CA SER A 65 12.20 -29.81 -26.10
C SER A 65 11.53 -28.58 -26.72
N THR A 66 10.25 -28.42 -26.45
CA THR A 66 9.55 -27.18 -26.73
C THR A 66 9.67 -26.35 -25.45
N GLU A 67 10.33 -25.21 -25.53
CA GLU A 67 10.27 -24.18 -24.52
C GLU A 67 8.80 -23.98 -24.15
N LEU A 68 8.45 -24.31 -22.90
CA LEU A 68 7.14 -24.03 -22.34
C LEU A 68 7.02 -22.50 -22.31
N LYS A 69 6.45 -21.92 -23.36
CA LYS A 69 5.93 -20.56 -23.31
C LYS A 69 4.87 -20.56 -22.21
N THR A 70 5.18 -19.98 -21.09
CA THR A 70 4.20 -19.67 -20.05
C THR A 70 3.11 -18.83 -20.72
N GLU A 71 1.94 -19.42 -20.96
CA GLU A 71 0.82 -18.66 -21.52
C GLU A 71 0.46 -17.57 -20.54
N LYS A 72 0.54 -16.31 -21.01
CA LYS A 72 0.17 -15.14 -20.21
C LYS A 72 -1.30 -15.25 -19.84
N ILE A 73 -1.61 -15.12 -18.58
CA ILE A 73 -3.00 -15.04 -18.11
C ILE A 73 -3.65 -13.82 -18.75
N GLN A 74 -4.79 -14.02 -19.42
CA GLN A 74 -5.53 -12.95 -20.09
C GLN A 74 -7.00 -12.96 -19.67
N ILE A 75 -7.53 -11.78 -19.45
CA ILE A 75 -8.98 -11.60 -19.26
C ILE A 75 -9.65 -11.79 -20.62
N PRO A 76 -10.61 -12.73 -20.75
CA PRO A 76 -11.20 -13.07 -22.04
C PRO A 76 -11.91 -11.89 -22.71
N ALA A 77 -11.60 -11.64 -23.98
CA ALA A 77 -12.21 -10.58 -24.78
C ALA A 77 -13.69 -10.82 -25.11
N PHE A 78 -14.09 -12.08 -25.11
CA PHE A 78 -15.47 -12.48 -25.45
C PHE A 78 -16.46 -12.34 -24.28
N LEU A 79 -16.00 -12.06 -23.07
CA LEU A 79 -16.87 -11.87 -21.92
C LEU A 79 -17.35 -10.42 -21.78
N ASP A 80 -18.65 -10.24 -21.55
CA ASP A 80 -19.26 -9.00 -21.04
C ASP A 80 -20.25 -9.40 -19.95
N CYS A 81 -19.76 -9.52 -18.72
CA CYS A 81 -20.59 -9.97 -17.61
C CYS A 81 -20.36 -9.13 -16.35
N THR A 82 -21.42 -9.08 -15.54
CA THR A 82 -21.41 -8.42 -14.24
C THR A 82 -21.68 -9.44 -13.15
N ILE A 83 -20.88 -9.41 -12.09
CA ILE A 83 -20.94 -10.32 -10.96
C ILE A 83 -21.11 -9.49 -9.68
N ASP A 84 -22.26 -9.60 -9.02
CA ASP A 84 -22.42 -9.11 -7.65
C ASP A 84 -21.89 -10.17 -6.69
N ALA A 85 -20.75 -9.89 -6.07
CA ALA A 85 -20.01 -10.85 -5.26
C ALA A 85 -20.14 -10.56 -3.77
N ARG A 86 -20.24 -11.64 -2.98
CA ARG A 86 -20.13 -11.62 -1.53
C ARG A 86 -19.27 -12.80 -1.08
N ALA A 87 -18.38 -12.55 -0.12
CA ALA A 87 -17.63 -13.61 0.52
C ALA A 87 -17.45 -13.32 2.02
N ASN A 88 -17.53 -14.36 2.84
CA ASN A 88 -17.25 -14.21 4.26
C ASN A 88 -15.76 -13.92 4.46
N SER A 89 -14.90 -14.53 3.64
CA SER A 89 -13.46 -14.34 3.64
C SER A 89 -12.90 -14.37 2.22
N VAL A 90 -12.01 -13.41 1.89
CA VAL A 90 -11.18 -13.43 0.69
C VAL A 90 -9.72 -13.46 1.12
N VAL A 91 -8.98 -14.42 0.61
CA VAL A 91 -7.54 -14.58 0.87
C VAL A 91 -6.77 -14.08 -0.34
N TYR A 92 -5.84 -13.17 -0.10
CA TYR A 92 -4.89 -12.69 -1.10
C TYR A 92 -3.49 -12.65 -0.48
N ASP A 93 -2.63 -13.54 -0.90
CA ASP A 93 -1.32 -13.76 -0.27
C ASP A 93 -1.46 -13.96 1.25
N ASN A 94 -0.88 -13.12 2.06
CA ASN A 94 -0.99 -13.15 3.52
C ASN A 94 -2.14 -12.28 4.08
N LEU A 95 -2.97 -11.68 3.22
CA LEU A 95 -4.09 -10.83 3.60
C LEU A 95 -5.38 -11.64 3.70
N ILE A 96 -6.12 -11.45 4.78
CA ILE A 96 -7.45 -12.03 4.98
C ILE A 96 -8.46 -10.90 5.08
N LEU A 97 -9.18 -10.66 3.99
CA LEU A 97 -10.27 -9.71 3.92
C LEU A 97 -11.56 -10.38 4.39
N ARG A 98 -12.30 -9.75 5.28
CA ARG A 98 -13.54 -10.32 5.85
C ARG A 98 -14.76 -9.51 5.43
N ASN A 99 -15.94 -10.18 5.41
CA ASN A 99 -17.22 -9.54 5.07
C ASN A 99 -17.15 -8.80 3.73
N VAL A 100 -16.58 -9.45 2.74
CA VAL A 100 -16.34 -8.87 1.43
C VAL A 100 -17.64 -8.77 0.65
N LYS A 101 -17.85 -7.63 0.02
CA LYS A 101 -18.91 -7.40 -0.97
C LYS A 101 -18.42 -6.42 -2.03
N GLY A 102 -18.93 -6.57 -3.23
CA GLY A 102 -18.58 -5.69 -4.35
C GLY A 102 -19.19 -6.18 -5.65
N GLN A 103 -18.98 -5.43 -6.70
CA GLN A 103 -19.39 -5.76 -8.05
C GLN A 103 -18.14 -5.86 -8.94
N LEU A 104 -18.01 -6.96 -9.65
CA LEU A 104 -17.00 -7.19 -10.67
C LEU A 104 -17.67 -7.17 -12.05
N LYS A 105 -17.20 -6.29 -12.93
CA LYS A 105 -17.60 -6.27 -14.34
C LYS A 105 -16.40 -6.73 -15.18
N ILE A 106 -16.60 -7.77 -15.97
CA ILE A 106 -15.62 -8.25 -16.95
C ILE A 106 -16.09 -7.79 -18.31
N VAL A 107 -15.32 -6.96 -18.99
CA VAL A 107 -15.64 -6.43 -20.32
C VAL A 107 -14.37 -5.97 -21.01
N ASP A 108 -14.25 -6.26 -22.29
CA ASP A 108 -13.19 -5.71 -23.15
C ASP A 108 -11.77 -5.97 -22.63
N GLN A 109 -11.49 -7.18 -22.18
CA GLN A 109 -10.25 -7.60 -21.54
C GLN A 109 -9.90 -6.81 -20.27
N GLN A 110 -10.92 -6.31 -19.58
CA GLN A 110 -10.79 -5.63 -18.29
C GLN A 110 -11.66 -6.30 -17.22
N ALA A 111 -11.15 -6.32 -16.01
CA ALA A 111 -11.87 -6.64 -14.79
C ALA A 111 -12.01 -5.36 -13.97
N ILE A 112 -13.23 -4.83 -13.90
CA ILE A 112 -13.54 -3.57 -13.20
C ILE A 112 -14.21 -3.90 -11.89
N LEU A 113 -13.58 -3.52 -10.79
CA LEU A 113 -14.08 -3.69 -9.43
C LEU A 113 -14.71 -2.39 -8.94
N SER A 114 -15.96 -2.47 -8.52
CA SER A 114 -16.74 -1.32 -8.04
C SER A 114 -17.39 -1.62 -6.71
N ASN A 115 -17.46 -0.60 -5.84
CA ASN A 115 -18.11 -0.69 -4.53
C ASN A 115 -17.61 -1.87 -3.68
N PHE A 116 -16.33 -2.23 -3.85
CA PHE A 116 -15.71 -3.25 -3.02
C PHE A 116 -15.56 -2.73 -1.60
N GLN A 117 -16.02 -3.51 -0.65
CA GLN A 117 -15.93 -3.21 0.78
C GLN A 117 -15.51 -4.46 1.53
N SER A 118 -14.66 -4.29 2.51
CA SER A 118 -14.23 -5.37 3.41
C SER A 118 -13.80 -4.85 4.77
N SER A 119 -13.67 -5.76 5.73
CA SER A 119 -12.99 -5.52 7.00
C SER A 119 -11.57 -6.08 6.90
N LEU A 120 -10.60 -5.31 7.37
CA LEU A 120 -9.18 -5.66 7.40
C LEU A 120 -8.53 -5.04 8.63
N TYR A 121 -7.73 -5.79 9.40
CA TYR A 121 -6.95 -5.31 10.55
C TYR A 121 -7.74 -4.42 11.53
N ASN A 122 -8.94 -4.89 11.90
CA ASN A 122 -9.89 -4.17 12.79
C ASN A 122 -10.38 -2.82 12.24
N GLY A 123 -10.21 -2.57 10.95
CA GLY A 123 -10.71 -1.41 10.24
C GLY A 123 -11.49 -1.79 8.99
N THR A 124 -11.66 -0.83 8.09
CA THR A 124 -12.41 -0.96 6.84
C THR A 124 -11.53 -0.67 5.64
N LEU A 125 -11.78 -1.37 4.54
CA LEU A 125 -11.19 -1.13 3.24
C LEU A 125 -12.30 -1.01 2.21
N ASN A 126 -12.35 0.12 1.51
CA ASN A 126 -13.13 0.30 0.29
C ASN A 126 -12.17 0.39 -0.89
N LEU A 127 -12.54 -0.21 -2.01
CA LEU A 127 -11.70 -0.24 -3.20
C LEU A 127 -12.55 -0.13 -4.45
N ASN A 128 -12.09 0.71 -5.39
CA ASN A 128 -12.56 0.76 -6.76
C ASN A 128 -11.35 0.73 -7.69
N GLY A 129 -11.51 0.15 -8.86
CA GLY A 129 -10.42 0.12 -9.81
C GLY A 129 -10.63 -0.86 -10.93
N TYR A 130 -9.59 -1.04 -11.73
CA TYR A 130 -9.62 -2.02 -12.80
C TYR A 130 -8.24 -2.64 -13.01
N THR A 131 -8.27 -3.82 -13.59
CA THR A 131 -7.13 -4.51 -14.20
C THR A 131 -7.42 -4.72 -15.67
N SER A 132 -6.44 -4.51 -16.54
CA SER A 132 -6.56 -4.66 -17.99
C SER A 132 -5.46 -5.53 -18.57
N THR A 133 -5.85 -6.47 -19.42
CA THR A 133 -4.92 -7.27 -20.23
C THR A 133 -5.02 -6.92 -21.73
N LYS A 134 -5.62 -5.77 -22.05
CA LYS A 134 -5.79 -5.32 -23.45
C LYS A 134 -4.48 -4.92 -24.13
N GLY A 135 -3.49 -4.46 -23.36
CA GLY A 135 -2.15 -4.13 -23.84
C GLY A 135 -1.20 -5.33 -23.80
N GLU A 136 -0.01 -5.14 -24.34
CA GLU A 136 1.06 -6.15 -24.28
C GLU A 136 1.50 -6.45 -22.83
N ILE A 137 1.45 -5.42 -21.97
CA ILE A 137 1.74 -5.52 -20.55
C ILE A 137 0.45 -5.27 -19.78
N PRO A 138 0.02 -6.21 -18.92
CA PRO A 138 -1.13 -6.01 -18.06
C PRO A 138 -0.94 -4.79 -17.15
N SER A 139 -2.01 -4.04 -16.92
CA SER A 139 -1.98 -2.83 -16.12
C SER A 139 -3.15 -2.75 -15.16
N PHE A 140 -3.00 -1.92 -14.12
CA PHE A 140 -4.06 -1.67 -13.15
C PHE A 140 -4.15 -0.20 -12.74
N SER A 141 -5.31 0.19 -12.27
CA SER A 141 -5.52 1.46 -11.58
C SER A 141 -6.53 1.25 -10.47
N MET A 142 -6.21 1.70 -9.26
CA MET A 142 -7.02 1.47 -8.06
C MET A 142 -7.07 2.72 -7.18
N GLU A 143 -8.21 2.91 -6.54
CA GLU A 143 -8.41 3.84 -5.45
C GLU A 143 -8.82 3.05 -4.21
N LEU A 144 -8.02 3.17 -3.15
CA LEU A 144 -8.24 2.52 -1.87
C LEU A 144 -8.59 3.59 -0.84
N ASP A 145 -9.68 3.37 -0.10
CA ASP A 145 -10.08 4.18 1.06
C ASP A 145 -10.08 3.27 2.29
N MET A 146 -9.21 3.59 3.23
CA MET A 146 -8.95 2.79 4.42
C MET A 146 -9.33 3.58 5.66
N GLY A 147 -10.14 2.95 6.52
CA GLY A 147 -10.60 3.54 7.76
C GLY A 147 -10.17 2.75 8.99
N SER A 148 -9.49 3.39 9.92
CA SER A 148 -9.12 2.85 11.23
C SER A 148 -8.35 1.52 11.23
N LEU A 149 -7.57 1.24 10.17
CA LEU A 149 -6.73 0.06 10.12
C LEU A 149 -5.71 0.05 11.27
N ASN A 150 -5.40 -1.12 11.81
CA ASN A 150 -4.26 -1.27 12.71
C ASN A 150 -2.95 -0.97 11.97
N LEU A 151 -2.20 0.05 12.41
CA LEU A 151 -0.98 0.52 11.76
C LEU A 151 0.09 -0.58 11.71
N GLU A 152 0.38 -1.19 12.85
CA GLU A 152 1.42 -2.20 13.00
C GLU A 152 1.15 -3.42 12.09
N GLU A 153 -0.08 -3.96 12.13
CA GLU A 153 -0.48 -5.10 11.28
C GLU A 153 -0.42 -4.74 9.79
N THR A 154 -0.85 -3.54 9.42
CA THR A 154 -0.82 -3.06 8.04
C THR A 154 0.61 -3.00 7.50
N PHE A 155 1.54 -2.41 8.25
CA PHE A 155 2.94 -2.29 7.82
C PHE A 155 3.72 -3.61 7.90
N LYS A 156 3.35 -4.54 8.78
CA LYS A 156 3.95 -5.89 8.81
C LYS A 156 3.56 -6.73 7.59
N SER A 157 2.30 -6.63 7.18
CA SER A 157 1.72 -7.57 6.22
C SER A 157 1.78 -7.10 4.76
N VAL A 158 1.79 -5.79 4.50
CA VAL A 158 1.72 -5.25 3.13
C VAL A 158 3.04 -4.63 2.72
N GLU A 159 3.74 -5.27 1.78
CA GLU A 159 5.04 -4.80 1.29
C GLU A 159 4.99 -3.37 0.74
N LEU A 160 3.94 -3.04 -0.01
CA LEU A 160 3.74 -1.70 -0.56
C LEU A 160 3.83 -0.61 0.51
N PHE A 161 3.23 -0.80 1.68
CA PHE A 161 3.30 0.19 2.77
C PHE A 161 4.71 0.36 3.32
N ARG A 162 5.47 -0.75 3.43
CA ARG A 162 6.88 -0.71 3.87
C ARG A 162 7.79 0.04 2.90
N VAL A 163 7.44 0.02 1.61
CA VAL A 163 8.17 0.75 0.57
C VAL A 163 7.76 2.23 0.55
N LEU A 164 6.45 2.53 0.67
CA LEU A 164 5.93 3.89 0.60
C LEU A 164 6.21 4.72 1.86
N ALA A 165 6.33 4.10 3.03
CA ALA A 165 6.56 4.81 4.28
C ALA A 165 7.34 3.95 5.29
N PRO A 166 8.62 3.64 5.04
CA PRO A 166 9.41 2.75 5.89
C PRO A 166 9.50 3.24 7.35
N MET A 167 9.47 4.55 7.56
CA MET A 167 9.51 5.15 8.90
C MET A 167 8.24 4.88 9.72
N ALA A 168 7.10 4.67 9.07
CA ALA A 168 5.84 4.39 9.75
C ALA A 168 5.80 2.99 10.39
N ALA A 169 6.73 2.10 10.05
CA ALA A 169 6.88 0.81 10.72
C ALA A 169 7.24 0.91 12.23
N ALA A 170 7.72 2.09 12.67
CA ALA A 170 7.96 2.39 14.07
C ALA A 170 6.72 2.90 14.82
N LEU A 171 5.58 3.06 14.15
CA LEU A 171 4.38 3.64 14.70
C LEU A 171 3.34 2.57 15.02
N GLU A 172 2.72 2.70 16.19
CA GLU A 172 1.54 1.94 16.60
C GLU A 172 0.33 2.87 16.62
N GLY A 173 -0.86 2.36 16.35
CA GLY A 173 -2.08 3.16 16.34
C GLY A 173 -3.04 2.76 15.23
N LYS A 174 -3.83 3.73 14.77
CA LYS A 174 -4.81 3.55 13.71
C LYS A 174 -4.45 4.38 12.47
N LEU A 175 -4.71 3.83 11.30
CA LEU A 175 -4.47 4.47 10.00
C LEU A 175 -5.78 4.73 9.28
N ASN A 176 -6.02 5.98 8.91
CA ASN A 176 -6.90 6.37 7.82
C ASN A 176 -6.05 6.74 6.62
N SER A 177 -6.41 6.27 5.43
CA SER A 177 -5.64 6.63 4.24
C SER A 177 -6.47 6.51 2.97
N VAL A 178 -6.26 7.44 2.04
CA VAL A 178 -6.75 7.33 0.67
C VAL A 178 -5.53 7.20 -0.24
N ILE A 179 -5.51 6.13 -1.03
CA ILE A 179 -4.43 5.83 -1.97
C ILE A 179 -5.01 5.76 -3.38
N LYS A 180 -4.43 6.51 -4.30
CA LYS A 180 -4.61 6.33 -5.74
C LYS A 180 -3.33 5.78 -6.32
N ILE A 181 -3.42 4.61 -6.94
CA ILE A 181 -2.26 3.89 -7.45
C ILE A 181 -2.56 3.30 -8.82
N SER A 182 -1.60 3.36 -9.70
CA SER A 182 -1.62 2.67 -11.00
C SER A 182 -0.23 2.16 -11.35
N GLY A 183 -0.19 1.19 -12.26
CA GLY A 183 1.07 0.60 -12.71
C GLY A 183 0.84 -0.62 -13.58
N ASN A 184 1.92 -1.31 -13.85
CA ASN A 184 1.89 -2.58 -14.59
C ASN A 184 1.79 -3.75 -13.61
N LEU A 185 1.29 -4.86 -14.13
CA LEU A 185 1.29 -6.15 -13.47
C LEU A 185 2.32 -7.07 -14.14
N LYS A 186 2.89 -7.96 -13.34
CA LYS A 186 3.68 -9.08 -13.82
C LYS A 186 2.78 -10.15 -14.42
N ASP A 187 3.35 -11.19 -15.02
CA ASP A 187 2.61 -12.28 -15.64
C ASP A 187 1.74 -13.08 -14.64
N ASP A 188 2.07 -13.03 -13.35
CA ASP A 188 1.31 -13.61 -12.23
C ASP A 188 0.26 -12.67 -11.63
N PHE A 189 -0.02 -11.53 -12.27
CA PHE A 189 -0.91 -10.47 -11.80
C PHE A 189 -0.48 -9.79 -10.50
N THR A 190 0.74 -9.98 -10.03
CA THR A 190 1.29 -9.16 -8.94
C THR A 190 1.75 -7.79 -9.46
N PRO A 191 1.61 -6.71 -8.69
CA PRO A 191 2.09 -5.39 -9.09
C PRO A 191 3.61 -5.36 -9.33
N ASP A 192 4.04 -4.79 -10.45
CA ASP A 192 5.43 -4.44 -10.64
C ASP A 192 5.74 -3.11 -9.93
N LEU A 193 6.33 -3.20 -8.75
CA LEU A 193 6.60 -2.05 -7.89
C LEU A 193 7.46 -0.97 -8.56
N LYS A 194 8.27 -1.32 -9.57
CA LYS A 194 9.09 -0.35 -10.29
C LYS A 194 8.28 0.58 -11.20
N THR A 195 7.08 0.16 -11.58
CA THR A 195 6.21 0.89 -12.50
C THR A 195 5.11 1.66 -11.81
N ILE A 196 4.93 1.46 -10.49
CA ILE A 196 3.83 2.10 -9.79
C ILE A 196 4.00 3.61 -9.69
N THR A 197 2.89 4.30 -9.86
CA THR A 197 2.76 5.74 -9.64
C THR A 197 1.48 6.03 -8.86
N GLY A 198 1.49 7.09 -8.07
CA GLY A 198 0.30 7.43 -7.31
C GLY A 198 0.50 8.48 -6.23
N ASN A 199 -0.54 8.62 -5.42
CA ASN A 199 -0.60 9.56 -4.31
C ASN A 199 -1.24 8.90 -3.10
N VAL A 200 -0.79 9.30 -1.92
CA VAL A 200 -1.35 8.90 -0.64
C VAL A 200 -1.69 10.13 0.18
N LEU A 201 -2.87 10.13 0.78
CA LEU A 201 -3.21 10.96 1.92
C LEU A 201 -3.33 10.04 3.13
N ALA A 202 -2.59 10.30 4.19
CA ALA A 202 -2.58 9.46 5.38
C ALA A 202 -2.78 10.28 6.64
N GLU A 203 -3.55 9.72 7.56
CA GLU A 203 -3.76 10.22 8.91
C GLU A 203 -3.58 9.07 9.89
N ALA A 204 -2.54 9.14 10.71
CA ALA A 204 -2.33 8.22 11.81
C ALA A 204 -2.90 8.80 13.10
N LEU A 205 -3.67 8.01 13.84
CA LEU A 205 -4.41 8.41 15.03
C LEU A 205 -3.96 7.59 16.23
N ALA A 206 -3.98 8.21 17.41
CA ALA A 206 -3.59 7.62 18.70
C ALA A 206 -2.19 6.97 18.61
N VAL A 207 -1.28 7.65 17.92
CA VAL A 207 0.03 7.12 17.58
C VAL A 207 0.91 7.04 18.81
N LYS A 208 1.51 5.88 18.98
CA LYS A 208 2.64 5.64 19.89
C LYS A 208 3.85 5.29 19.04
N LEU A 209 5.02 5.67 19.52
CA LEU A 209 6.29 5.30 18.93
C LEU A 209 6.81 4.02 19.58
N ASN A 210 7.21 3.05 18.75
CA ASN A 210 7.97 1.90 19.21
C ASN A 210 9.47 2.21 19.10
N PRO A 211 10.19 2.42 20.22
CA PRO A 211 11.58 2.85 20.20
C PRO A 211 12.52 1.85 19.53
N GLU A 212 12.20 0.54 19.61
CA GLU A 212 13.02 -0.52 19.01
C GLU A 212 13.09 -0.41 17.48
N ASN A 213 12.00 0.08 16.87
CA ASN A 213 11.89 0.24 15.42
C ASN A 213 12.21 1.68 14.95
N ALA A 214 12.51 2.60 15.86
CA ALA A 214 12.70 4.03 15.58
C ALA A 214 14.15 4.37 15.21
N LYS A 215 14.75 3.68 14.23
CA LYS A 215 16.16 3.80 13.86
C LYS A 215 16.63 5.24 13.60
N ILE A 216 15.86 6.02 12.85
CA ILE A 216 16.18 7.42 12.53
C ILE A 216 16.13 8.28 13.79
N LEU A 217 15.16 8.08 14.69
CA LEU A 217 15.07 8.83 15.95
C LEU A 217 16.22 8.48 16.88
N ASN A 218 16.61 7.20 16.94
CA ASN A 218 17.76 6.78 17.73
C ASN A 218 19.05 7.41 17.22
N SER A 219 19.22 7.52 15.90
CA SER A 219 20.36 8.21 15.28
C SER A 219 20.31 9.72 15.53
N LEU A 220 19.13 10.36 15.45
CA LEU A 220 18.94 11.76 15.79
C LEU A 220 19.28 12.04 17.25
N ASN A 221 18.84 11.20 18.19
CA ASN A 221 19.14 11.35 19.62
C ASN A 221 20.64 11.31 19.89
N SER A 222 21.40 10.47 19.17
CA SER A 222 22.85 10.40 19.33
C SER A 222 23.58 11.67 18.87
N GLN A 223 22.99 12.47 17.99
CA GLN A 223 23.54 13.71 17.46
C GLN A 223 23.02 14.96 18.18
N LEU A 224 21.74 14.99 18.51
CA LEU A 224 21.07 16.18 19.03
C LEU A 224 20.89 16.18 20.55
N ASN A 225 21.32 15.18 21.28
CA ASN A 225 21.39 15.04 22.76
C ASN A 225 20.15 15.51 23.59
N PHE A 226 19.13 16.09 22.96
CA PHE A 226 17.91 16.59 23.60
C PHE A 226 16.63 15.90 23.09
N ILE A 227 16.74 14.94 22.18
CA ILE A 227 15.58 14.25 21.60
C ILE A 227 15.37 12.91 22.31
N GLU A 228 14.24 12.77 23.00
CA GLU A 228 13.81 11.53 23.63
C GLU A 228 12.53 11.04 22.95
N ALA A 229 12.45 9.76 22.62
CA ALA A 229 11.38 9.19 21.80
C ALA A 229 9.98 9.29 22.46
N ASP A 230 9.91 9.26 23.79
CA ASP A 230 8.68 9.31 24.58
C ASP A 230 8.07 10.71 24.68
N LYS A 231 8.83 11.75 24.34
CA LYS A 231 8.39 13.16 24.40
C LYS A 231 7.72 13.65 23.12
N PHE A 232 7.66 12.83 22.07
CA PHE A 232 6.95 13.20 20.86
C PHE A 232 5.43 13.19 21.06
N ASN A 233 4.77 14.27 20.65
CA ASN A 233 3.32 14.32 20.60
C ASN A 233 2.83 13.89 19.21
N LEU A 234 2.57 12.60 19.08
CA LEU A 234 2.13 11.96 17.85
C LEU A 234 0.64 11.57 17.87
N LYS A 235 -0.20 12.25 18.69
CA LYS A 235 -1.63 11.92 18.82
C LYS A 235 -2.34 11.83 17.48
N THR A 236 -1.98 12.73 16.57
CA THR A 236 -2.47 12.74 15.20
C THR A 236 -1.35 13.19 14.28
N LEU A 237 -1.02 12.36 13.30
CA LEU A 237 -0.02 12.65 12.29
C LEU A 237 -0.68 12.62 10.91
N LYS A 238 -0.66 13.75 10.20
CA LYS A 238 -1.19 13.88 8.84
C LYS A 238 -0.05 14.11 7.86
N THR A 239 -0.05 13.36 6.77
CA THR A 239 0.94 13.50 5.72
C THR A 239 0.33 13.21 4.35
N ALA A 240 0.94 13.75 3.32
CA ALA A 240 0.66 13.42 1.95
C ALA A 240 1.97 13.08 1.24
N LEU A 241 1.92 12.06 0.41
CA LEU A 241 3.06 11.67 -0.40
C LEU A 241 2.62 11.36 -1.83
N SER A 242 3.55 11.49 -2.75
CA SER A 242 3.42 11.03 -4.13
C SER A 242 4.58 10.12 -4.46
N PHE A 243 4.34 9.16 -5.34
CA PHE A 243 5.40 8.24 -5.76
C PHE A 243 5.34 7.99 -7.26
N LYS A 244 6.51 7.89 -7.85
CA LYS A 244 6.72 7.64 -9.27
C LYS A 244 8.16 7.18 -9.50
N ASP A 245 8.37 6.27 -10.45
CA ASP A 245 9.69 5.82 -10.89
C ASP A 245 10.60 5.38 -9.73
N GLY A 246 10.02 4.70 -8.73
CA GLY A 246 10.74 4.20 -7.56
C GLY A 246 11.12 5.26 -6.52
N ILE A 247 10.65 6.50 -6.66
CA ILE A 247 10.88 7.60 -5.71
C ILE A 247 9.57 8.00 -5.04
N VAL A 248 9.60 8.13 -3.72
CA VAL A 248 8.53 8.67 -2.89
C VAL A 248 8.91 10.07 -2.45
N ASN A 249 8.06 11.05 -2.74
CA ASN A 249 8.18 12.43 -2.27
C ASN A 249 7.16 12.69 -1.17
N VAL A 250 7.62 13.11 -0.01
CA VAL A 250 6.80 13.41 1.16
C VAL A 250 6.61 14.92 1.25
N LYS A 251 5.34 15.36 1.25
CA LYS A 251 5.03 16.79 1.41
C LYS A 251 5.36 17.24 2.83
N PRO A 252 5.77 18.51 3.01
CA PRO A 252 6.07 19.05 4.32
C PRO A 252 4.93 18.83 5.31
N PHE A 253 5.25 18.30 6.48
CA PHE A 253 4.34 18.16 7.62
C PHE A 253 5.07 18.47 8.92
N THR A 254 4.33 18.87 9.95
CA THR A 254 4.91 19.26 11.23
C THR A 254 4.53 18.26 12.31
N ILE A 255 5.51 17.83 13.08
CA ILE A 255 5.37 17.09 14.33
C ILE A 255 5.79 17.96 15.49
N LYS A 256 5.26 17.68 16.69
CA LYS A 256 5.62 18.39 17.91
C LYS A 256 6.44 17.48 18.83
N TYR A 257 7.52 18.03 19.30
CA TYR A 257 8.35 17.47 20.36
C TYR A 257 8.34 18.44 21.52
N GLU A 258 7.59 18.15 22.58
CA GLU A 258 7.27 19.15 23.64
C GLU A 258 6.75 20.47 23.02
N ASP A 259 7.50 21.56 23.15
CA ASP A 259 7.21 22.87 22.56
C ASP A 259 8.06 23.19 21.30
N ILE A 260 8.85 22.22 20.81
CA ILE A 260 9.58 22.33 19.55
C ILE A 260 8.70 21.88 18.40
N ALA A 261 8.53 22.72 17.39
CA ALA A 261 7.93 22.34 16.13
C ALA A 261 9.03 21.79 15.21
N ILE A 262 8.80 20.60 14.64
CA ILE A 262 9.72 19.95 13.70
C ILE A 262 8.99 19.79 12.38
N THR A 263 9.42 20.53 11.37
CA THR A 263 8.92 20.36 10.00
C THR A 263 9.77 19.36 9.27
N VAL A 264 9.14 18.32 8.76
CA VAL A 264 9.76 17.21 8.02
C VAL A 264 9.31 17.25 6.57
N ASP A 265 10.26 17.22 5.65
CA ASP A 265 10.02 17.07 4.22
C ASP A 265 11.15 16.27 3.59
N GLY A 266 10.95 15.82 2.33
CA GLY A 266 12.01 15.12 1.60
C GLY A 266 11.48 13.99 0.75
N SER A 267 12.36 13.05 0.49
CA SER A 267 12.07 11.91 -0.37
C SER A 267 12.84 10.66 0.08
N HIS A 268 12.41 9.51 -0.41
CA HIS A 268 13.19 8.28 -0.35
C HIS A 268 12.92 7.43 -1.58
N SER A 269 13.83 6.54 -1.90
CA SER A 269 13.65 5.57 -2.96
C SER A 269 13.03 4.26 -2.44
N PHE A 270 12.51 3.44 -3.33
CA PHE A 270 11.93 2.13 -2.99
C PHE A 270 12.96 1.15 -2.42
N ASP A 271 14.25 1.36 -2.70
CA ASP A 271 15.38 0.68 -2.07
C ASP A 271 15.80 1.31 -0.73
N LYS A 272 14.97 2.23 -0.19
CA LYS A 272 15.08 2.84 1.14
C LYS A 272 16.26 3.80 1.31
N LYS A 273 16.80 4.37 0.25
CA LYS A 273 17.76 5.47 0.33
C LYS A 273 17.03 6.76 0.73
N LEU A 274 17.51 7.42 1.77
CA LEU A 274 16.87 8.59 2.39
C LEU A 274 17.44 9.90 1.87
N ASN A 275 16.58 10.91 1.81
CA ASN A 275 16.92 12.31 1.55
C ASN A 275 15.85 13.20 2.20
N TYR A 276 16.01 13.44 3.51
CA TYR A 276 15.05 14.21 4.30
C TYR A 276 15.67 15.43 4.93
N ASN A 277 14.86 16.47 5.08
CA ASN A 277 15.17 17.67 5.84
C ASN A 277 14.28 17.70 7.08
N LEU A 278 14.87 18.04 8.22
CA LEU A 278 14.19 18.31 9.48
C LEU A 278 14.55 19.72 9.91
N ASN A 279 13.53 20.57 10.02
CA ASN A 279 13.70 21.95 10.48
C ASN A 279 13.06 22.06 11.87
N PHE A 280 13.88 22.32 12.88
CA PHE A 280 13.48 22.45 14.27
C PHE A 280 13.37 23.94 14.61
N GLU A 281 12.26 24.34 15.20
CA GLU A 281 12.12 25.64 15.84
C GLU A 281 12.41 25.49 17.32
N VAL A 282 13.67 25.66 17.72
CA VAL A 282 14.16 25.34 19.06
C VAL A 282 14.01 26.56 19.98
N PRO A 283 13.13 26.52 21.03
CA PRO A 283 13.06 27.58 22.03
C PRO A 283 14.37 27.76 22.78
N ARG A 284 14.65 29.00 23.16
CA ARG A 284 15.86 29.42 23.87
C ARG A 284 16.25 28.52 25.04
N LYS A 285 15.27 28.04 25.82
CA LYS A 285 15.52 27.20 27.01
C LYS A 285 16.30 25.89 26.74
N TYR A 286 16.27 25.41 25.49
CA TYR A 286 17.03 24.21 25.06
C TYR A 286 18.42 24.55 24.51
N LEU A 287 18.73 25.84 24.32
CA LEU A 287 20.01 26.29 23.79
C LEU A 287 21.05 26.31 24.91
N GLY A 288 22.24 25.85 24.60
CA GLY A 288 23.34 25.81 25.57
C GLY A 288 23.75 27.21 26.10
N LYS A 289 24.48 27.23 27.21
CA LYS A 289 24.91 28.48 27.86
C LYS A 289 25.66 29.44 26.94
N GLN A 290 26.43 28.95 26.00
CA GLN A 290 27.22 29.77 25.05
C GLN A 290 26.27 30.57 24.12
N VAL A 291 25.26 29.92 23.53
CA VAL A 291 24.27 30.59 22.67
C VAL A 291 23.44 31.58 23.49
N ASN A 292 23.01 31.20 24.68
CA ASN A 292 22.25 32.08 25.58
C ASN A 292 23.04 33.34 26.00
N SER A 293 24.38 33.26 26.15
CA SER A 293 25.21 34.42 26.45
C SER A 293 25.35 35.39 25.26
N LEU A 294 25.32 34.89 24.04
CA LEU A 294 25.32 35.72 22.82
C LEU A 294 23.98 36.46 22.63
N ILE A 295 22.87 35.83 23.03
CA ILE A 295 21.52 36.38 22.89
C ILE A 295 21.19 37.33 24.06
N ALA A 296 21.91 37.27 25.18
CA ALA A 296 21.66 38.06 26.39
C ALA A 296 21.78 39.59 26.17
N GLN A 297 22.23 40.04 25.01
CA GLN A 297 22.27 41.48 24.64
C GLN A 297 20.94 41.96 24.02
N ILE A 298 19.94 41.07 23.82
CA ILE A 298 18.60 41.40 23.32
C ILE A 298 17.65 41.64 24.50
N ASP A 299 16.68 42.52 24.36
CA ASP A 299 15.69 42.88 25.41
C ASP A 299 14.98 41.60 25.95
N GLU A 300 14.90 41.46 27.29
CA GLU A 300 14.32 40.27 27.95
C GLU A 300 12.90 39.91 27.50
N LYS A 301 12.09 40.90 27.14
CA LYS A 301 10.71 40.66 26.66
C LYS A 301 10.62 40.03 25.29
N GLU A 302 11.61 40.24 24.45
CA GLU A 302 11.69 39.62 23.12
C GLU A 302 12.30 38.20 23.19
N LEU A 303 13.03 37.90 24.27
CA LEU A 303 13.76 36.66 24.47
C LEU A 303 12.86 35.48 24.84
N ASP A 304 11.74 35.70 25.51
CA ASP A 304 10.85 34.61 25.98
C ASP A 304 10.18 33.83 24.83
N ASN A 305 10.01 34.48 23.67
CA ASN A 305 9.41 33.89 22.49
C ASN A 305 10.43 33.57 21.39
N LEU A 306 11.72 33.76 21.66
CA LEU A 306 12.77 33.54 20.67
C LEU A 306 12.95 32.05 20.42
N THR A 307 12.77 31.65 19.16
CA THR A 307 13.15 30.32 18.64
C THR A 307 14.31 30.46 17.67
N LEU A 308 15.23 29.51 17.68
CA LEU A 308 16.29 29.42 16.69
C LEU A 308 16.03 28.25 15.75
N PRO A 309 16.15 28.46 14.42
CA PRO A 309 16.06 27.37 13.48
C PRO A 309 17.33 26.50 13.56
N VAL A 310 17.13 25.21 13.84
CA VAL A 310 18.17 24.18 13.74
C VAL A 310 17.78 23.27 12.59
N LYS A 311 18.71 22.98 11.71
CA LYS A 311 18.47 22.10 10.57
C LYS A 311 19.20 20.79 10.75
N ALA A 312 18.56 19.69 10.41
CA ALA A 312 19.21 18.40 10.24
C ALA A 312 18.81 17.79 8.91
N THR A 313 19.74 17.12 8.28
CA THR A 313 19.48 16.31 7.09
C THR A 313 19.65 14.83 7.42
N VAL A 314 18.79 13.99 6.85
CA VAL A 314 18.83 12.54 7.02
C VAL A 314 19.04 11.90 5.65
N GLY A 315 20.25 11.41 5.44
CA GLY A 315 20.69 10.67 4.27
C GLY A 315 20.94 9.19 4.56
N GLY A 316 21.76 8.54 3.72
CA GLY A 316 22.08 7.13 3.85
C GLY A 316 20.90 6.22 3.51
N PHE A 317 20.81 5.07 4.17
CA PHE A 317 19.73 4.11 4.04
C PHE A 317 18.90 4.03 5.32
N TYR A 318 17.65 3.62 5.22
CA TYR A 318 16.77 3.47 6.40
C TYR A 318 17.38 2.61 7.51
N ASP A 319 18.12 1.56 7.14
CA ASP A 319 18.76 0.65 8.09
C ASP A 319 20.12 1.19 8.61
N ALA A 320 20.69 2.19 7.96
CA ALA A 320 21.93 2.89 8.32
C ALA A 320 21.78 4.39 7.98
N PRO A 321 20.99 5.15 8.74
CA PRO A 321 20.75 6.57 8.46
C PRO A 321 21.98 7.41 8.83
N GLU A 322 22.28 8.39 7.97
CA GLU A 322 23.34 9.38 8.16
C GLU A 322 22.71 10.73 8.52
N ILE A 323 23.03 11.26 9.67
CA ILE A 323 22.50 12.53 10.17
C ILE A 323 23.60 13.59 10.10
N ASN A 324 23.29 14.72 9.47
CA ASN A 324 24.13 15.92 9.50
C ASN A 324 23.29 17.07 10.09
N THR A 325 23.90 17.89 10.96
CA THR A 325 23.27 19.06 11.62
C THR A 325 24.05 20.30 11.27
N ASP A 326 23.32 21.37 10.89
CA ASP A 326 23.86 22.71 10.63
C ASP A 326 23.33 23.72 11.67
#